data_f6b588bcd9d8b8e82f4d5db894e3a0fb
#
_entry.id   f6b588bcd9d8b8e82f4d5db894e3a0fb
#
_cell.length_a   1.000
_cell.length_b   1.000
_cell.length_c   1.000
_cell.angle_alpha   90.00
_cell.angle_beta   90.00
_cell.angle_gamma   90.00
#
_symmetry.space_group_name_H-M   'P 1'
#
loop_
_entity.id
_entity.type
_entity.pdbx_description
1 polymer ?
#
loop_
_entity_poly.entity_id
_entity_poly.type
_entity_poly.pdbx_seq_one_letter_code
_entity_poly.pdbx_strand_id
1 'polypeptide(L)'
;MTRSPSSLGLSKTPRKSTKSSKSSVTSSSSPPRCHSPKPSRSSTISLHNLNYIDRDLNDVLRNFVDELCDNFIKARQDGKNEAQSVDIILDYFSSKCLDSVQIFDWLLNNTHKDKYKTLLGYFYDQGIATNRNQRKAYCLYLSAAKKGYSIAEDLLGDCYYSGQGTTRDRDMAFEWYQKAADNGSTGSQFSLGICYAFGE
;
A
#
# COMPACT_ATOMS: atom_id res chain seq x y z
N MET A 1 16.69 48.83 26.29
CA MET A 1 15.47 49.65 26.14
C MET A 1 14.38 48.68 25.67
N THR A 2 13.60 48.06 26.62
CA THR A 2 12.27 48.46 27.06
C THR A 2 11.28 48.40 25.91
N ARG A 3 10.22 47.58 25.87
CA ARG A 3 9.18 47.25 26.86
C ARG A 3 8.24 46.17 26.28
N SER A 4 7.85 45.19 27.05
CA SER A 4 6.49 44.58 27.04
C SER A 4 5.57 45.55 27.86
N PRO A 5 4.27 45.29 28.15
CA PRO A 5 3.30 44.22 27.86
C PRO A 5 1.87 44.78 27.65
N SER A 6 0.85 43.89 27.58
CA SER A 6 -0.51 43.98 28.18
C SER A 6 -1.50 43.12 27.36
N SER A 7 -2.09 42.06 27.78
CA SER A 7 -3.04 41.65 28.82
C SER A 7 -4.49 42.16 28.64
N LEU A 8 -5.43 41.24 28.92
CA LEU A 8 -6.87 41.32 29.24
C LEU A 8 -7.85 41.20 28.04
N GLY A 9 -8.82 40.29 28.02
CA GLY A 9 -9.86 40.14 28.94
C GLY A 9 -10.77 38.93 28.75
N LEU A 10 -11.08 38.35 29.86
CA LEU A 10 -12.17 37.38 30.09
C LEU A 10 -13.55 38.03 29.92
N SER A 11 -14.55 37.32 29.41
CA SER A 11 -15.93 37.56 29.83
C SER A 11 -16.72 36.23 29.92
N LYS A 12 -17.37 36.16 31.05
CA LYS A 12 -18.15 35.04 31.63
C LYS A 12 -19.57 34.98 31.06
N THR A 13 -20.11 33.78 31.12
CA THR A 13 -21.48 33.25 31.06
C THR A 13 -22.64 34.22 31.49
N PRO A 14 -23.93 33.89 31.17
CA PRO A 14 -24.67 33.14 32.17
C PRO A 14 -25.69 32.08 31.66
N ARG A 15 -25.88 31.09 32.57
CA ARG A 15 -26.99 30.13 32.61
C ARG A 15 -28.34 30.84 32.74
N LYS A 16 -29.40 30.31 32.12
CA LYS A 16 -30.77 30.42 32.59
C LYS A 16 -31.49 29.07 32.57
N SER A 17 -31.94 28.71 33.75
CA SER A 17 -32.88 27.63 34.06
C SER A 17 -34.30 28.20 34.12
N THR A 18 -35.31 27.49 33.64
CA THR A 18 -36.73 27.59 34.11
C THR A 18 -37.43 26.27 33.83
N LYS A 19 -37.74 25.57 34.83
CA LYS A 19 -38.90 25.05 35.57
C LYS A 19 -40.14 24.66 34.74
N SER A 20 -40.39 23.35 34.87
CA SER A 20 -41.61 22.56 35.07
C SER A 20 -43.00 23.21 34.89
N SER A 21 -43.88 22.48 34.19
CA SER A 21 -45.27 22.32 34.59
C SER A 21 -45.82 20.95 34.16
N LYS A 22 -46.40 20.26 35.15
CA LYS A 22 -47.16 19.01 35.01
C LYS A 22 -48.58 19.35 34.53
N SER A 23 -49.15 18.56 33.65
CA SER A 23 -50.61 18.34 33.63
C SER A 23 -50.89 16.92 33.14
N SER A 24 -51.60 16.20 34.03
CA SER A 24 -52.15 14.90 33.86
C SER A 24 -53.44 14.95 33.06
N VAL A 25 -53.62 14.08 32.05
CA VAL A 25 -54.96 13.61 31.68
C VAL A 25 -54.86 12.16 31.20
N THR A 26 -55.64 11.32 31.85
CA THR A 26 -55.91 9.90 31.61
C THR A 26 -56.81 9.75 30.39
N SER A 27 -56.50 8.84 29.48
CA SER A 27 -57.50 8.02 28.79
C SER A 27 -56.86 6.80 28.17
N SER A 28 -57.40 5.66 28.53
CA SER A 28 -57.11 4.32 28.08
C SER A 28 -57.57 4.09 26.65
N SER A 29 -56.67 3.71 25.78
CA SER A 29 -57.03 2.89 24.63
C SER A 29 -55.80 2.07 24.18
N SER A 30 -55.92 0.76 24.23
CA SER A 30 -54.91 -0.18 23.83
C SER A 30 -54.63 -0.06 22.32
N PRO A 31 -53.36 -0.01 21.87
CA PRO A 31 -53.09 -0.06 20.45
C PRO A 31 -53.28 -1.51 19.90
N PRO A 32 -53.63 -1.64 18.60
CA PRO A 32 -53.81 -2.94 17.96
C PRO A 32 -52.47 -3.72 17.92
N ARG A 33 -52.54 -5.03 18.20
CA ARG A 33 -51.42 -5.97 18.06
C ARG A 33 -50.93 -5.96 16.61
N CYS A 34 -49.76 -5.37 16.40
CA CYS A 34 -49.01 -5.60 15.20
C CYS A 34 -48.52 -7.06 15.18
N HIS A 35 -49.03 -7.85 14.27
CA HIS A 35 -48.43 -9.13 13.91
C HIS A 35 -47.07 -8.84 13.28
N SER A 36 -46.01 -9.04 14.02
CA SER A 36 -44.66 -9.13 13.46
C SER A 36 -44.60 -10.28 12.46
N PRO A 37 -44.12 -10.04 11.22
CA PRO A 37 -43.87 -11.15 10.31
C PRO A 37 -42.80 -12.04 10.93
N LYS A 38 -43.01 -13.35 10.92
CA LYS A 38 -42.03 -14.37 11.31
C LYS A 38 -40.77 -14.10 10.49
N PRO A 39 -39.57 -14.11 11.09
CA PRO A 39 -38.33 -14.00 10.34
C PRO A 39 -38.30 -15.16 9.33
N SER A 40 -38.30 -14.79 8.04
CA SER A 40 -37.99 -15.72 6.97
C SER A 40 -36.66 -16.37 7.27
N ARG A 41 -36.56 -17.69 7.11
CA ARG A 41 -35.37 -18.50 7.26
C ARG A 41 -34.15 -17.70 6.76
N SER A 42 -33.29 -17.29 7.67
CA SER A 42 -31.97 -16.80 7.30
C SER A 42 -31.28 -17.96 6.58
N SER A 43 -31.02 -17.76 5.32
CA SER A 43 -30.14 -18.63 4.55
C SER A 43 -28.80 -18.56 5.25
N THR A 44 -28.52 -19.52 6.11
CA THR A 44 -27.16 -19.76 6.63
C THR A 44 -26.34 -20.13 5.42
N ILE A 45 -25.60 -19.14 4.89
CA ILE A 45 -24.55 -19.41 3.89
C ILE A 45 -23.62 -20.40 4.57
N SER A 46 -23.55 -21.62 4.04
CA SER A 46 -22.71 -22.67 4.59
C SER A 46 -21.26 -22.19 4.60
N LEU A 47 -20.53 -22.41 5.69
CA LEU A 47 -19.08 -22.13 5.79
C LEU A 47 -18.30 -22.74 4.61
N HIS A 48 -18.81 -23.82 4.02
CA HIS A 48 -18.27 -24.42 2.80
C HIS A 48 -18.36 -23.48 1.57
N ASN A 49 -19.46 -22.72 1.44
CA ASN A 49 -19.65 -21.76 0.34
C ASN A 49 -18.75 -20.52 0.53
N LEU A 50 -18.55 -20.07 1.76
CA LEU A 50 -17.63 -18.96 2.05
C LEU A 50 -16.19 -19.32 1.68
N ASN A 51 -15.72 -20.51 2.07
CA ASN A 51 -14.37 -20.99 1.72
C ASN A 51 -14.17 -21.17 0.20
N TYR A 52 -15.23 -21.49 -0.54
CA TYR A 52 -15.17 -21.60 -2.00
C TYR A 52 -15.05 -20.21 -2.66
N ILE A 53 -15.88 -19.26 -2.23
CA ILE A 53 -15.85 -17.87 -2.73
C ILE A 53 -14.49 -17.20 -2.42
N ASP A 54 -13.94 -17.43 -1.22
CA ASP A 54 -12.63 -16.88 -0.84
C ASP A 54 -11.48 -17.45 -1.69
N ARG A 55 -11.56 -18.73 -2.08
CA ARG A 55 -10.55 -19.33 -2.99
C ARG A 55 -10.63 -18.74 -4.39
N ASP A 56 -11.82 -18.65 -4.96
CA ASP A 56 -12.03 -18.08 -6.29
C ASP A 56 -11.54 -16.61 -6.33
N LEU A 57 -11.86 -15.81 -5.30
CA LEU A 57 -11.41 -14.43 -5.21
C LEU A 57 -9.89 -14.35 -5.08
N ASN A 58 -9.28 -15.21 -4.28
CA ASN A 58 -7.82 -15.24 -4.12
C ASN A 58 -7.11 -15.64 -5.43
N ASP A 59 -7.68 -16.57 -6.19
CA ASP A 59 -7.12 -16.97 -7.49
C ASP A 59 -7.28 -15.85 -8.54
N VAL A 60 -8.38 -15.14 -8.53
CA VAL A 60 -8.60 -13.95 -9.38
C VAL A 60 -7.60 -12.85 -9.03
N LEU A 61 -7.43 -12.52 -7.75
CA LEU A 61 -6.44 -11.52 -7.30
C LEU A 61 -5.02 -11.95 -7.66
N ARG A 62 -4.69 -13.24 -7.56
CA ARG A 62 -3.39 -13.79 -7.97
C ARG A 62 -3.12 -13.50 -9.44
N ASN A 63 -4.09 -13.74 -10.32
CA ASN A 63 -3.93 -13.49 -11.76
C ASN A 63 -3.67 -12.01 -12.05
N PHE A 64 -4.40 -11.10 -11.38
CA PHE A 64 -4.15 -9.66 -11.51
C PHE A 64 -2.76 -9.26 -10.98
N VAL A 65 -2.33 -9.84 -9.86
CA VAL A 65 -1.00 -9.54 -9.31
C VAL A 65 0.11 -10.14 -10.19
N ASP A 66 -0.09 -11.31 -10.77
CA ASP A 66 0.87 -11.90 -11.72
C ASP A 66 1.01 -11.01 -12.96
N GLU A 67 -0.10 -10.56 -13.57
CA GLU A 67 -0.10 -9.62 -14.70
C GLU A 67 0.56 -8.27 -14.34
N LEU A 68 0.26 -7.75 -13.15
CA LEU A 68 0.88 -6.51 -12.65
C LEU A 68 2.39 -6.66 -12.45
N CYS A 69 2.84 -7.80 -11.89
CA CYS A 69 4.26 -8.09 -11.77
C CYS A 69 4.94 -8.14 -13.13
N ASP A 70 4.33 -8.79 -14.12
CA ASP A 70 4.91 -8.93 -15.47
C ASP A 70 5.00 -7.55 -16.16
N ASN A 71 3.99 -6.68 -16.01
CA ASN A 71 4.02 -5.31 -16.51
C ASN A 71 5.12 -4.48 -15.82
N PHE A 72 5.26 -4.62 -14.50
CA PHE A 72 6.31 -3.94 -13.73
C PHE A 72 7.72 -4.41 -14.13
N ILE A 73 7.92 -5.73 -14.24
CA ILE A 73 9.19 -6.32 -14.68
C ILE A 73 9.56 -5.80 -16.06
N LYS A 74 8.60 -5.82 -17.01
CA LYS A 74 8.80 -5.31 -18.36
C LYS A 74 9.17 -3.83 -18.35
N ALA A 75 8.48 -3.01 -17.56
CA ALA A 75 8.80 -1.59 -17.44
C ALA A 75 10.26 -1.36 -16.99
N ARG A 76 10.73 -2.11 -16.00
CA ARG A 76 12.12 -2.02 -15.53
C ARG A 76 13.11 -2.55 -16.58
N GLN A 77 12.80 -3.62 -17.28
CA GLN A 77 13.62 -4.12 -18.39
C GLN A 77 13.69 -3.16 -19.56
N ASP A 78 12.61 -2.45 -19.86
CA ASP A 78 12.57 -1.41 -20.92
C ASP A 78 13.27 -0.10 -20.49
N GLY A 79 13.91 -0.06 -19.32
CA GLY A 79 14.64 1.10 -18.80
C GLY A 79 13.73 2.26 -18.38
N LYS A 80 12.47 1.98 -18.03
CA LYS A 80 11.56 3.00 -17.50
C LYS A 80 12.04 3.52 -16.14
N ASN A 81 12.00 4.84 -15.99
CA ASN A 81 12.34 5.47 -14.71
C ASN A 81 11.25 5.21 -13.65
N GLU A 82 11.53 5.65 -12.41
CA GLU A 82 10.61 5.48 -11.27
C GLU A 82 9.20 6.03 -11.56
N ALA A 83 9.08 7.26 -12.05
CA ALA A 83 7.80 7.91 -12.31
C ALA A 83 6.99 7.12 -13.37
N GLN A 84 7.63 6.73 -14.46
CA GLN A 84 6.99 5.92 -15.51
C GLN A 84 6.55 4.55 -15.01
N SER A 85 7.32 3.93 -14.11
CA SER A 85 6.95 2.65 -13.52
C SER A 85 5.76 2.77 -12.57
N VAL A 86 5.66 3.87 -11.81
CA VAL A 86 4.48 4.19 -10.98
C VAL A 86 3.26 4.42 -11.85
N ASP A 87 3.38 5.22 -12.93
CA ASP A 87 2.27 5.49 -13.84
C ASP A 87 1.70 4.19 -14.45
N ILE A 88 2.56 3.26 -14.88
CA ILE A 88 2.14 1.95 -15.40
C ILE A 88 1.31 1.16 -14.36
N ILE A 89 1.72 1.20 -13.09
CA ILE A 89 0.99 0.52 -12.01
C ILE A 89 -0.38 1.18 -11.76
N LEU A 90 -0.42 2.52 -11.71
CA LEU A 90 -1.66 3.26 -11.47
C LEU A 90 -2.64 3.15 -12.65
N ASP A 91 -2.13 3.19 -13.88
CA ASP A 91 -2.92 2.95 -15.10
C ASP A 91 -3.50 1.53 -15.13
N TYR A 92 -2.73 0.54 -14.68
CA TYR A 92 -3.20 -0.83 -14.56
C TYR A 92 -4.38 -0.93 -13.58
N PHE A 93 -4.28 -0.33 -12.38
CA PHE A 93 -5.38 -0.30 -11.43
C PHE A 93 -6.62 0.38 -12.01
N SER A 94 -6.43 1.52 -12.67
CA SER A 94 -7.53 2.28 -13.28
C SER A 94 -8.21 1.47 -14.39
N SER A 95 -7.44 0.81 -15.26
CA SER A 95 -7.95 0.03 -16.40
C SER A 95 -8.73 -1.21 -15.99
N LYS A 96 -8.36 -1.83 -14.87
CA LYS A 96 -9.01 -3.04 -14.33
C LYS A 96 -10.04 -2.73 -13.24
N CYS A 97 -10.26 -1.46 -12.89
CA CYS A 97 -11.11 -1.03 -11.77
C CYS A 97 -10.74 -1.72 -10.43
N LEU A 98 -9.42 -1.89 -10.19
CA LEU A 98 -8.91 -2.56 -9.00
C LEU A 98 -8.66 -1.57 -7.86
N ASP A 99 -8.97 -1.99 -6.64
CA ASP A 99 -8.55 -1.27 -5.45
C ASP A 99 -7.09 -1.61 -5.11
N SER A 100 -6.24 -0.60 -5.11
CA SER A 100 -4.82 -0.73 -4.78
C SER A 100 -4.58 -1.25 -3.37
N VAL A 101 -5.49 -0.98 -2.42
CA VAL A 101 -5.41 -1.47 -1.04
C VAL A 101 -5.64 -2.98 -0.99
N GLN A 102 -6.59 -3.51 -1.75
CA GLN A 102 -6.83 -4.95 -1.83
C GLN A 102 -5.60 -5.70 -2.39
N ILE A 103 -4.97 -5.14 -3.41
CA ILE A 103 -3.74 -5.71 -3.99
C ILE A 103 -2.58 -5.66 -2.98
N PHE A 104 -2.43 -4.55 -2.26
CA PHE A 104 -1.42 -4.40 -1.22
C PHE A 104 -1.61 -5.43 -0.10
N ASP A 105 -2.82 -5.59 0.42
CA ASP A 105 -3.16 -6.57 1.47
C ASP A 105 -2.94 -8.01 0.97
N TRP A 106 -3.27 -8.28 -0.29
CA TRP A 106 -2.98 -9.58 -0.89
C TRP A 106 -1.47 -9.84 -0.95
N LEU A 107 -0.66 -8.87 -1.39
CA LEU A 107 0.80 -8.98 -1.43
C LEU A 107 1.41 -9.23 -0.04
N LEU A 108 0.90 -8.55 1.02
CA LEU A 108 1.36 -8.77 2.40
C LEU A 108 1.21 -10.23 2.84
N ASN A 109 0.13 -10.88 2.42
CA ASN A 109 -0.18 -12.27 2.79
C ASN A 109 0.48 -13.30 1.85
N ASN A 110 1.05 -12.88 0.72
CA ASN A 110 1.55 -13.79 -0.33
C ASN A 110 3.02 -13.55 -0.70
N THR A 111 3.88 -13.29 0.28
CA THR A 111 5.31 -12.99 0.06
C THR A 111 6.19 -14.22 -0.24
N HIS A 112 5.61 -15.35 -0.65
CA HIS A 112 6.37 -16.57 -0.93
C HIS A 112 7.15 -16.53 -2.25
N LYS A 113 6.71 -15.77 -3.26
CA LYS A 113 7.43 -15.55 -4.53
C LYS A 113 8.27 -14.27 -4.45
N ASP A 114 9.47 -14.30 -5.03
CA ASP A 114 10.37 -13.15 -4.97
C ASP A 114 9.87 -11.97 -5.82
N LYS A 115 9.15 -12.22 -6.93
CA LYS A 115 8.47 -11.17 -7.68
C LYS A 115 7.40 -10.41 -6.84
N TYR A 116 6.66 -11.12 -5.98
CA TYR A 116 5.67 -10.48 -5.10
C TYR A 116 6.34 -9.65 -4.00
N LYS A 117 7.45 -10.15 -3.42
CA LYS A 117 8.25 -9.36 -2.47
C LYS A 117 8.79 -8.10 -3.08
N THR A 118 9.30 -8.19 -4.31
CA THR A 118 9.87 -7.04 -5.02
C THR A 118 8.79 -6.02 -5.31
N LEU A 119 7.61 -6.44 -5.79
CA LEU A 119 6.49 -5.54 -6.02
C LEU A 119 5.99 -4.93 -4.72
N LEU A 120 5.86 -5.69 -3.62
CA LEU A 120 5.51 -5.17 -2.29
C LEU A 120 6.55 -4.16 -1.78
N GLY A 121 7.84 -4.42 -2.01
CA GLY A 121 8.92 -3.48 -1.73
C GLY A 121 8.71 -2.17 -2.48
N TYR A 122 8.35 -2.24 -3.76
CA TYR A 122 8.09 -1.07 -4.59
C TYR A 122 6.86 -0.26 -4.10
N PHE A 123 5.81 -0.94 -3.64
CA PHE A 123 4.65 -0.29 -3.02
C PHE A 123 5.07 0.51 -1.76
N TYR A 124 5.91 -0.07 -0.90
CA TYR A 124 6.45 0.65 0.26
C TYR A 124 7.38 1.79 -0.14
N ASP A 125 8.16 1.62 -1.17
CA ASP A 125 9.11 2.64 -1.62
C ASP A 125 8.40 3.85 -2.22
N GLN A 126 7.41 3.62 -3.08
CA GLN A 126 6.66 4.68 -3.73
C GLN A 126 5.46 5.19 -2.92
N GLY A 127 5.07 4.47 -1.86
CA GLY A 127 3.89 4.81 -1.05
C GLY A 127 2.58 4.49 -1.76
N ILE A 128 2.53 3.44 -2.59
CA ILE A 128 1.32 2.98 -3.27
C ILE A 128 0.47 2.21 -2.28
N ALA A 129 -0.78 2.63 -2.06
CA ALA A 129 -1.73 2.07 -1.10
C ALA A 129 -1.26 2.04 0.36
N THR A 130 -0.12 2.62 0.69
CA THR A 130 0.46 2.65 2.02
C THR A 130 1.32 3.91 2.23
N ASN A 131 1.70 4.20 3.46
CA ASN A 131 2.70 5.24 3.71
C ASN A 131 4.08 4.79 3.22
N ARG A 132 4.80 5.71 2.57
CA ARG A 132 6.18 5.45 2.10
C ARG A 132 7.05 4.96 3.25
N ASN A 133 7.75 3.82 3.02
CA ASN A 133 8.63 3.20 4.00
C ASN A 133 9.83 2.55 3.32
N GLN A 134 10.84 3.36 3.02
CA GLN A 134 12.05 2.94 2.32
C GLN A 134 12.83 1.83 3.06
N ARG A 135 12.78 1.81 4.40
CA ARG A 135 13.44 0.76 5.18
C ARG A 135 12.80 -0.62 4.96
N LYS A 136 11.47 -0.69 4.90
CA LYS A 136 10.77 -1.92 4.57
C LYS A 136 11.03 -2.34 3.11
N ALA A 137 11.02 -1.38 2.18
CA ALA A 137 11.34 -1.62 0.78
C ALA A 137 12.71 -2.26 0.63
N TYR A 138 13.75 -1.63 1.20
CA TYR A 138 15.11 -2.15 1.22
C TYR A 138 15.18 -3.59 1.75
N CYS A 139 14.53 -3.90 2.88
CA CYS A 139 14.55 -5.25 3.46
C CYS A 139 13.91 -6.29 2.51
N LEU A 140 12.83 -5.93 1.82
CA LEU A 140 12.15 -6.81 0.86
C LEU A 140 13.02 -7.03 -0.39
N TYR A 141 13.62 -5.97 -0.94
CA TYR A 141 14.56 -6.07 -2.07
C TYR A 141 15.77 -6.92 -1.72
N LEU A 142 16.39 -6.70 -0.55
CA LEU A 142 17.52 -7.49 -0.09
C LEU A 142 17.16 -8.97 0.05
N SER A 143 15.94 -9.28 0.53
CA SER A 143 15.47 -10.66 0.66
C SER A 143 15.31 -11.37 -0.70
N ALA A 144 14.83 -10.65 -1.73
CA ALA A 144 14.66 -11.21 -3.07
C ALA A 144 15.99 -11.23 -3.86
N ALA A 145 16.82 -10.16 -3.73
CA ALA A 145 18.12 -10.06 -4.38
C ALA A 145 19.10 -11.15 -3.94
N LYS A 146 19.10 -11.54 -2.66
CA LYS A 146 19.91 -12.67 -2.15
C LYS A 146 19.60 -14.01 -2.82
N LYS A 147 18.47 -14.12 -3.52
CA LYS A 147 18.09 -15.31 -4.29
C LYS A 147 18.36 -15.17 -5.80
N GLY A 148 19.02 -14.09 -6.20
CA GLY A 148 19.35 -13.83 -7.60
C GLY A 148 18.19 -13.29 -8.42
N TYR A 149 17.19 -12.63 -7.79
CA TYR A 149 16.11 -12.01 -8.55
C TYR A 149 16.55 -10.65 -9.10
N SER A 150 16.84 -10.59 -10.39
CA SER A 150 17.54 -9.47 -11.06
C SER A 150 16.87 -8.10 -10.87
N ILE A 151 15.53 -8.04 -10.89
CA ILE A 151 14.82 -6.77 -10.64
C ILE A 151 14.98 -6.29 -9.19
N ALA A 152 15.06 -7.21 -8.23
CA ALA A 152 15.33 -6.84 -6.84
C ALA A 152 16.79 -6.42 -6.63
N GLU A 153 17.73 -7.03 -7.36
CA GLU A 153 19.15 -6.64 -7.38
C GLU A 153 19.32 -5.22 -7.93
N ASP A 154 18.63 -4.89 -9.03
CA ASP A 154 18.59 -3.55 -9.64
C ASP A 154 18.07 -2.50 -8.64
N LEU A 155 16.88 -2.75 -8.05
CA LEU A 155 16.28 -1.85 -7.06
C LEU A 155 17.11 -1.72 -5.77
N LEU A 156 17.82 -2.78 -5.40
CA LEU A 156 18.73 -2.74 -4.26
C LEU A 156 19.97 -1.88 -4.57
N GLY A 157 20.47 -1.93 -5.80
CA GLY A 157 21.49 -1.01 -6.32
C GLY A 157 21.04 0.44 -6.21
N ASP A 158 19.79 0.75 -6.64
CA ASP A 158 19.18 2.08 -6.51
C ASP A 158 19.13 2.53 -5.03
N CYS A 159 18.78 1.61 -4.10
CA CYS A 159 18.75 1.89 -2.66
C CYS A 159 20.13 2.29 -2.12
N TYR A 160 21.19 1.59 -2.49
CA TYR A 160 22.56 1.93 -2.06
C TYR A 160 23.07 3.19 -2.75
N TYR A 161 22.76 3.39 -4.03
CA TYR A 161 23.20 4.58 -4.78
C TYR A 161 22.62 5.86 -4.20
N SER A 162 21.32 5.85 -3.85
CA SER A 162 20.61 7.02 -3.33
C SER A 162 20.61 7.13 -1.79
N GLY A 163 20.91 6.03 -1.08
CA GLY A 163 20.79 5.95 0.38
C GLY A 163 19.33 5.77 0.86
N GLN A 164 18.47 5.19 0.01
CA GLN A 164 17.05 4.97 0.34
C GLN A 164 16.90 3.71 1.20
N GLY A 165 16.44 3.89 2.43
CA GLY A 165 16.25 2.77 3.38
C GLY A 165 17.53 2.16 3.94
N THR A 166 18.69 2.60 3.47
CA THR A 166 20.03 2.22 3.92
C THR A 166 20.99 3.42 3.88
N THR A 167 22.21 3.27 4.34
CA THR A 167 23.27 4.26 4.11
C THR A 167 23.70 4.23 2.65
N ARG A 168 23.96 5.41 2.09
CA ARG A 168 24.50 5.53 0.74
C ARG A 168 25.86 4.84 0.66
N ASP A 169 26.02 3.97 -0.33
CA ASP A 169 27.24 3.21 -0.56
C ASP A 169 27.34 2.90 -2.06
N ARG A 170 28.24 3.60 -2.76
CA ARG A 170 28.38 3.51 -4.21
C ARG A 170 29.05 2.21 -4.64
N ASP A 171 29.97 1.70 -3.84
CA ASP A 171 30.65 0.44 -4.12
C ASP A 171 29.65 -0.72 -4.06
N MET A 172 28.81 -0.71 -3.02
CA MET A 172 27.71 -1.68 -2.91
C MET A 172 26.68 -1.53 -4.03
N ALA A 173 26.37 -0.30 -4.45
CA ALA A 173 25.46 -0.07 -5.58
C ALA A 173 26.02 -0.69 -6.85
N PHE A 174 27.30 -0.45 -7.15
CA PHE A 174 28.00 -1.01 -8.30
C PHE A 174 27.97 -2.55 -8.29
N GLU A 175 28.28 -3.18 -7.15
CA GLU A 175 28.24 -4.62 -7.01
C GLU A 175 26.83 -5.21 -7.31
N TRP A 176 25.77 -4.56 -6.82
CA TRP A 176 24.42 -5.02 -7.05
C TRP A 176 23.95 -4.78 -8.49
N TYR A 177 24.32 -3.64 -9.10
CA TYR A 177 24.06 -3.41 -10.52
C TYR A 177 24.80 -4.42 -11.40
N GLN A 178 26.04 -4.78 -11.05
CA GLN A 178 26.79 -5.81 -11.80
C GLN A 178 26.08 -7.15 -11.75
N LYS A 179 25.64 -7.61 -10.57
CA LYS A 179 24.87 -8.86 -10.41
C LYS A 179 23.58 -8.81 -11.21
N ALA A 180 22.84 -7.71 -11.13
CA ALA A 180 21.58 -7.57 -11.85
C ALA A 180 21.81 -7.57 -13.38
N ALA A 181 22.86 -6.92 -13.87
CA ALA A 181 23.22 -6.90 -15.28
C ALA A 181 23.63 -8.30 -15.78
N ASP A 182 24.40 -9.05 -15.00
CA ASP A 182 24.79 -10.43 -15.28
C ASP A 182 23.55 -11.36 -15.34
N ASN A 183 22.51 -11.03 -14.53
CA ASN A 183 21.20 -11.68 -14.55
C ASN A 183 20.22 -11.09 -15.58
N GLY A 184 20.71 -10.26 -16.52
CA GLY A 184 19.95 -9.77 -17.68
C GLY A 184 19.12 -8.51 -17.45
N SER A 185 19.37 -7.73 -16.38
CA SER A 185 18.73 -6.44 -16.18
C SER A 185 19.33 -5.36 -17.10
N THR A 186 18.55 -4.91 -18.08
CA THR A 186 18.97 -3.81 -18.97
C THR A 186 19.03 -2.45 -18.25
N GLY A 187 18.17 -2.24 -17.22
CA GLY A 187 18.22 -1.07 -16.35
C GLY A 187 19.57 -0.97 -15.62
N SER A 188 20.03 -2.09 -15.06
CA SER A 188 21.32 -2.15 -14.38
C SER A 188 22.52 -1.97 -15.31
N GLN A 189 22.42 -2.45 -16.56
CA GLN A 189 23.46 -2.19 -17.58
C GLN A 189 23.61 -0.69 -17.84
N PHE A 190 22.49 0.04 -17.90
CA PHE A 190 22.50 1.49 -18.04
C PHE A 190 23.08 2.17 -16.77
N SER A 191 22.69 1.73 -15.57
CA SER A 191 23.22 2.25 -14.30
C SER A 191 24.70 2.04 -14.17
N LEU A 192 25.24 0.87 -14.58
CA LEU A 192 26.68 0.62 -14.66
C LEU A 192 27.38 1.57 -15.64
N GLY A 193 26.77 1.81 -16.82
CA GLY A 193 27.31 2.77 -17.77
C GLY A 193 27.46 4.16 -17.16
N ILE A 194 26.53 4.58 -16.31
CA ILE A 194 26.61 5.84 -15.55
C ILE A 194 27.76 5.77 -14.54
N CYS A 195 27.87 4.70 -13.74
CA CYS A 195 28.95 4.55 -12.77
C CYS A 195 30.32 4.63 -13.45
N TYR A 196 30.52 3.94 -14.57
CA TYR A 196 31.77 4.02 -15.33
C TYR A 196 32.04 5.41 -15.92
N ALA A 197 31.00 6.10 -16.40
CA ALA A 197 31.15 7.43 -17.02
C ALA A 197 31.56 8.51 -16.01
N PHE A 198 31.15 8.37 -14.76
CA PHE A 198 31.45 9.32 -13.69
C PHE A 198 32.62 8.89 -12.80
N GLY A 199 33.26 7.74 -13.06
CA GLY A 199 34.42 7.24 -12.34
C GLY A 199 34.10 6.81 -10.92
N GLU A 200 32.92 6.28 -10.74
CA GLU A 200 32.44 5.77 -9.45
C GLU A 200 32.66 4.27 -9.34
#